data_c14cf074f9ecff037b898237b3737089
#
_entry.id   c14cf074f9ecff037b898237b3737089
#
_cell.length_a   1.000
_cell.length_b   1.000
_cell.length_c   1.000
_cell.angle_alpha   90.00
_cell.angle_beta   90.00
_cell.angle_gamma   90.00
#
_symmetry.space_group_name_H-M   'P 1'
#
loop_
_entity.id
_entity.type
_entity.pdbx_description
1 polymer ?
#
loop_
_entity_poly.entity_id
_entity_poly.type
_entity_poly.pdbx_seq_one_letter_code
_entity_poly.pdbx_strand_id
1 'polypeptide(L)' 'MKRKEIEEMAVKDLRERLEVEKQNLNRMKMNHVISPLEDTSAIKKAKADVARMMTVLAEKEKQN' A
#
# COMPACT_ATOMS: atom_id res chain seq x y z
N MET A 1 -0.50 -3.35 -7.17
CA MET A 1 -1.19 -2.40 -8.06
C MET A 1 -0.24 -1.78 -9.05
N LYS A 2 -0.70 -1.55 -10.24
CA LYS A 2 0.09 -0.84 -11.24
C LYS A 2 0.03 0.66 -10.95
N ARG A 3 1.14 1.36 -11.18
CA ARG A 3 1.22 2.80 -10.93
C ARG A 3 0.12 3.60 -11.66
N LYS A 4 -0.16 3.21 -12.90
CA LYS A 4 -1.19 3.87 -13.69
C LYS A 4 -2.57 3.83 -13.02
N GLU A 5 -2.93 2.69 -12.44
CA GLU A 5 -4.19 2.55 -11.72
C GLU A 5 -4.25 3.48 -10.53
N ILE A 6 -3.14 3.60 -9.81
CA ILE A 6 -3.04 4.48 -8.65
C ILE A 6 -3.18 5.94 -9.08
N GLU A 7 -2.52 6.32 -10.17
CA GLU A 7 -2.55 7.69 -10.68
C GLU A 7 -3.94 8.13 -11.16
N GLU A 8 -4.76 7.18 -11.62
CA GLU A 8 -6.11 7.46 -12.08
C GLU A 8 -7.14 7.58 -10.96
N MET A 9 -6.81 7.14 -9.75
CA MET A 9 -7.72 7.21 -8.61
C MET A 9 -7.89 8.65 -8.10
N ALA A 10 -9.12 8.97 -7.67
CA ALA A 10 -9.37 10.23 -6.98
C ALA A 10 -8.64 10.24 -5.63
N VAL A 11 -8.27 11.44 -5.14
CA VAL A 11 -7.57 11.59 -3.87
C VAL A 11 -8.30 10.90 -2.72
N LYS A 12 -9.61 11.07 -2.65
CA LYS A 12 -10.43 10.44 -1.61
C LYS A 12 -10.33 8.92 -1.66
N ASP A 13 -10.49 8.35 -2.86
CA ASP A 13 -10.44 6.90 -3.05
C ASP A 13 -9.04 6.37 -2.75
N LEU A 14 -8.03 7.12 -3.14
CA LEU A 14 -6.63 6.76 -2.88
C LEU A 14 -6.34 6.71 -1.39
N ARG A 15 -6.84 7.68 -0.62
CA ARG A 15 -6.68 7.69 0.83
C ARG A 15 -7.34 6.47 1.48
N GLU A 16 -8.55 6.16 1.06
CA GLU A 16 -9.30 5.01 1.58
C GLU A 16 -8.57 3.71 1.26
N ARG A 17 -8.11 3.58 0.03
CA ARG A 17 -7.38 2.39 -0.41
C ARG A 17 -6.05 2.25 0.35
N LEU A 18 -5.35 3.35 0.54
CA LEU A 18 -4.09 3.37 1.29
C LEU A 18 -4.30 2.84 2.72
N GLU A 19 -5.37 3.27 3.38
CA GLU A 19 -5.67 2.82 4.73
C GLU A 19 -5.91 1.32 4.79
N VAL A 20 -6.68 0.78 3.84
CA VAL A 20 -6.94 -0.65 3.74
C VAL A 20 -5.64 -1.42 3.50
N GLU A 21 -4.79 -0.93 2.61
CA GLU A 21 -3.52 -1.60 2.29
C GLU A 21 -2.56 -1.58 3.48
N LYS A 22 -2.55 -0.49 4.26
CA LYS A 22 -1.75 -0.42 5.49
C LYS A 22 -2.19 -1.46 6.51
N GLN A 23 -3.51 -1.62 6.67
CA GLN A 23 -4.06 -2.62 7.59
C GLN A 23 -3.70 -4.03 7.16
N ASN A 24 -3.79 -4.30 5.85
CA ASN A 24 -3.41 -5.60 5.30
C ASN A 24 -1.92 -5.88 5.52
N LEU A 25 -1.08 -4.88 5.32
CA LEU A 25 0.36 -5.00 5.54
C LEU A 25 0.66 -5.33 7.00
N ASN A 26 0.01 -4.64 7.93
CA ASN A 26 0.18 -4.92 9.35
C ASN A 26 -0.22 -6.35 9.70
N ARG A 27 -1.33 -6.82 9.13
CA ARG A 27 -1.79 -8.20 9.34
C ARG A 27 -0.74 -9.20 8.82
N MET A 28 -0.19 -8.95 7.65
CA MET A 28 0.85 -9.82 7.09
C MET A 28 2.09 -9.86 7.97
N LYS A 29 2.51 -8.71 8.51
CA LYS A 29 3.66 -8.63 9.40
C LYS A 29 3.42 -9.42 10.68
N MET A 30 2.22 -9.31 11.26
CA MET A 30 1.86 -10.06 12.47
C MET A 30 1.84 -11.56 12.20
N ASN A 31 1.28 -11.98 11.08
CA ASN A 31 1.26 -13.39 10.69
C ASN A 31 2.67 -13.92 10.50
N HIS A 32 3.58 -13.11 9.96
CA HIS A 32 4.98 -13.49 9.76
C HIS A 32 5.70 -13.68 11.11
N VAL A 33 5.37 -12.89 12.11
CA VAL A 33 5.92 -13.05 13.46
C VAL A 33 5.51 -14.40 14.05
N ILE A 34 4.24 -14.80 13.82
CA ILE A 34 3.72 -16.08 14.30
C ILE A 34 4.29 -17.26 13.50
N SER A 35 4.46 -17.09 12.19
CA SER A 35 4.94 -18.12 11.28
C SER A 35 6.12 -17.60 10.46
N PRO A 36 7.32 -17.49 11.08
CA PRO A 36 8.47 -16.86 10.41
C PRO A 36 9.04 -17.65 9.22
N LEU A 37 8.60 -18.87 9.01
CA LEU A 37 9.06 -19.71 7.90
C LEU A 37 8.29 -19.44 6.61
N GLU A 38 7.24 -18.61 6.64
CA GLU A 38 6.49 -18.28 5.44
C GLU A 38 7.26 -17.31 4.56
N ASP A 39 6.94 -17.35 3.26
CA ASP A 39 7.54 -16.48 2.25
C ASP A 39 7.22 -15.00 2.53
N THR A 40 8.25 -14.15 2.52
CA THR A 40 8.11 -12.72 2.76
C THR A 40 7.83 -11.92 1.49
N SER A 41 7.74 -12.57 0.33
CA SER A 41 7.51 -11.89 -0.95
C SER A 41 6.24 -11.05 -0.94
N ALA A 42 5.16 -11.56 -0.35
CA ALA A 42 3.90 -10.84 -0.26
C ALA A 42 4.03 -9.57 0.58
N ILE A 43 4.81 -9.63 1.65
CA ILE A 43 5.06 -8.48 2.53
C ILE A 43 5.83 -7.40 1.77
N LYS A 44 6.88 -7.79 1.05
CA LYS A 44 7.70 -6.86 0.26
C LYS A 44 6.86 -6.19 -0.82
N LYS A 45 6.01 -6.96 -1.50
CA LYS A 45 5.12 -6.42 -2.52
C LYS A 45 4.12 -5.43 -1.93
N ALA A 46 3.53 -5.77 -0.79
CA ALA A 46 2.58 -4.90 -0.11
C ALA A 46 3.24 -3.59 0.33
N LYS A 47 4.47 -3.67 0.85
CA LYS A 47 5.23 -2.46 1.22
C LYS A 47 5.46 -1.56 0.01
N ALA A 48 5.84 -2.14 -1.13
CA ALA A 48 6.07 -1.39 -2.36
C ALA A 48 4.80 -0.70 -2.83
N ASP A 49 3.66 -1.40 -2.79
CA ASP A 49 2.37 -0.85 -3.19
C ASP A 49 1.96 0.32 -2.29
N VAL A 50 2.12 0.17 -0.97
CA VAL A 50 1.83 1.24 -0.01
C VAL A 50 2.71 2.46 -0.28
N ALA A 51 4.00 2.24 -0.51
CA ALA A 51 4.94 3.33 -0.79
C ALA A 51 4.56 4.09 -2.06
N ARG A 52 4.17 3.37 -3.12
CA ARG A 52 3.73 3.99 -4.38
C ARG A 52 2.47 4.83 -4.18
N MET A 53 1.51 4.30 -3.43
CA MET A 53 0.28 5.03 -3.13
C MET A 53 0.56 6.31 -2.36
N MET A 54 1.45 6.25 -1.37
CA MET A 54 1.83 7.42 -0.58
C MET A 54 2.49 8.49 -1.46
N THR A 55 3.37 8.07 -2.37
CA THR A 55 4.05 8.98 -3.28
C THR A 55 3.05 9.67 -4.22
N VAL A 56 2.18 8.89 -4.85
CA VAL A 56 1.17 9.44 -5.77
C VAL A 56 0.20 10.35 -5.03
N LEU A 57 -0.23 9.97 -3.83
CA LEU A 57 -1.13 10.78 -3.01
C LEU A 57 -0.49 12.12 -2.68
N ALA A 58 0.78 12.13 -2.27
CA ALA A 58 1.50 13.35 -1.97
C ALA A 58 1.61 14.27 -3.20
N GLU A 59 1.88 13.69 -4.36
CA GLU A 59 1.94 14.45 -5.62
C GLU A 59 0.60 15.09 -5.95
N LYS A 60 -0.50 14.33 -5.81
CA LYS A 60 -1.84 14.81 -6.09
C LYS A 60 -2.26 15.93 -5.13
N GLU A 61 -1.92 15.80 -3.86
CA GLU A 61 -2.23 16.82 -2.87
C GLU A 61 -1.48 18.14 -3.14
N LYS A 62 -0.26 18.05 -3.67
CA LYS A 62 0.51 19.24 -4.04
C LYS A 62 -0.08 19.96 -5.26
N GLN A 63 -0.75 19.23 -6.13
CA GLN A 63 -1.36 19.79 -7.34
C GLN A 63 -2.66 20.54 -7.07
N ASN A 64 -3.23 20.37 -5.92
CA ASN A 64 -4.45 21.08 -5.53
C ASN A 64 -4.14 22.41 -4.78
#